data_350d9c8bf5dd7a506223f585bd6d3cea
#
_entry.id   350d9c8bf5dd7a506223f585bd6d3cea
#
_cell.length_a   1.000
_cell.length_b   1.000
_cell.length_c   1.000
_cell.angle_alpha   90.00
_cell.angle_beta   90.00
_cell.angle_gamma   90.00
#
_symmetry.space_group_name_H-M   'P 1'
#
loop_
_entity.id
_entity.type
_entity.pdbx_description
1 polymer ?
#
loop_
_entity_poly.entity_id
_entity_poly.type
_entity_poly.pdbx_seq_one_letter_code
_entity_poly.pdbx_strand_id
1 'polypeptide(L)'
;MDNGSFTISGGLVTGIGGLPNRSARDAVRTSLRLLELPAIPSLPRRSPAEGAVAQAMVGMQGITVGQYGSISVDPANVDPLAPVVTDLSHDAFVGFRTFLSMAPEVRPDLRAVKWQFIGPVTFGQALVRAGVPASEAFESAVRCVRTRMDHLLDAVDAALPGVRQVVFLEEPALAEMMDPGFLLPPDIAIDLVSGALAAVEPRAVAGLHVCGFADVPSQLAAGPAIVSMPVHADVLQSAGYLIRFM
;
A
#
# COMPACT_ATOMS: atom_id res chain seq x y z
N MET A 1 -5.04 19.01 21.83
CA MET A 1 -5.87 18.02 21.13
C MET A 1 -5.44 16.67 21.66
N ASP A 2 -6.37 15.97 22.27
CA ASP A 2 -6.11 14.73 22.99
C ASP A 2 -5.72 13.64 21.97
N ASN A 3 -4.46 13.25 21.98
CA ASN A 3 -3.94 12.16 21.17
C ASN A 3 -4.34 10.80 21.81
N GLY A 4 -5.65 10.62 22.00
CA GLY A 4 -6.20 9.37 22.49
C GLY A 4 -5.63 8.22 21.65
N SER A 5 -4.83 7.36 22.28
CA SER A 5 -4.23 6.20 21.63
C SER A 5 -5.33 5.39 20.93
N PHE A 6 -5.27 5.34 19.60
CA PHE A 6 -6.15 4.47 18.83
C PHE A 6 -5.69 3.03 19.04
N THR A 7 -6.48 2.27 19.77
CA THR A 7 -6.22 0.85 20.00
C THR A 7 -7.05 0.04 19.01
N ILE A 8 -6.37 -0.76 18.20
CA ILE A 8 -7.01 -1.78 17.37
C ILE A 8 -7.32 -2.97 18.29
N SER A 9 -8.61 -3.27 18.45
CA SER A 9 -9.04 -4.39 19.30
C SER A 9 -8.60 -5.72 18.71
N GLY A 10 -8.19 -6.64 19.56
CA GLY A 10 -7.91 -8.02 19.14
C GLY A 10 -9.17 -8.69 18.54
N GLY A 11 -8.98 -9.51 17.50
CA GLY A 11 -10.06 -10.21 16.81
C GLY A 11 -10.82 -9.39 15.76
N LEU A 12 -10.44 -8.13 15.54
CA LEU A 12 -11.08 -7.27 14.55
C LEU A 12 -10.85 -7.77 13.12
N VAL A 13 -11.91 -7.83 12.33
CA VAL A 13 -11.88 -8.32 10.95
C VAL A 13 -11.70 -7.17 9.96
N THR A 14 -10.70 -7.31 9.09
CA THR A 14 -10.46 -6.39 7.97
C THR A 14 -10.09 -7.15 6.70
N GLY A 15 -10.05 -6.46 5.55
CA GLY A 15 -9.59 -7.00 4.28
C GLY A 15 -8.18 -6.52 3.92
N ILE A 16 -7.45 -7.27 3.08
CA ILE A 16 -6.20 -6.80 2.48
C ILE A 16 -6.50 -5.60 1.57
N GLY A 17 -7.62 -5.61 0.84
CA GLY A 17 -8.08 -4.48 0.02
C GLY A 17 -8.28 -4.85 -1.45
N GLY A 18 -7.48 -5.75 -2.01
CA GLY A 18 -7.71 -6.31 -3.34
C GLY A 18 -8.97 -7.18 -3.36
N LEU A 19 -9.99 -6.80 -4.12
CA LEU A 19 -11.25 -7.55 -4.22
C LEU A 19 -11.49 -8.03 -5.65
N PRO A 20 -12.10 -9.23 -5.83
CA PRO A 20 -12.37 -9.81 -7.13
C PRO A 20 -13.61 -9.19 -7.84
N ASN A 21 -14.22 -8.21 -7.24
CA ASN A 21 -15.42 -7.57 -7.76
C ASN A 21 -15.15 -6.80 -9.07
N ARG A 22 -16.15 -6.80 -9.96
CA ARG A 22 -16.14 -5.94 -11.15
C ARG A 22 -16.93 -4.65 -10.96
N SER A 23 -17.81 -4.60 -9.98
CA SER A 23 -18.59 -3.42 -9.59
C SER A 23 -17.93 -2.75 -8.38
N ALA A 24 -17.51 -1.50 -8.52
CA ALA A 24 -16.94 -0.73 -7.43
C ALA A 24 -17.95 -0.50 -6.30
N ARG A 25 -19.23 -0.23 -6.66
CA ARG A 25 -20.29 -0.02 -5.66
C ARG A 25 -20.55 -1.25 -4.81
N ASP A 26 -20.53 -2.46 -5.41
CA ASP A 26 -20.76 -3.70 -4.67
C ASP A 26 -19.55 -4.04 -3.79
N ALA A 27 -18.32 -3.85 -4.28
CA ALA A 27 -17.11 -4.02 -3.48
C ALA A 27 -17.12 -3.10 -2.25
N VAL A 28 -17.46 -1.83 -2.44
CA VAL A 28 -17.54 -0.84 -1.36
C VAL A 28 -18.61 -1.20 -0.35
N ARG A 29 -19.82 -1.62 -0.81
CA ARG A 29 -20.88 -2.08 0.09
C ARG A 29 -20.45 -3.29 0.91
N THR A 30 -19.77 -4.25 0.28
CA THR A 30 -19.23 -5.42 0.96
C THR A 30 -18.25 -5.01 2.05
N SER A 31 -17.28 -4.16 1.74
CA SER A 31 -16.30 -3.68 2.70
C SER A 31 -16.96 -2.93 3.87
N LEU A 32 -17.83 -1.95 3.58
CA LEU A 32 -18.46 -1.12 4.61
C LEU A 32 -19.43 -1.88 5.52
N ARG A 33 -20.07 -2.95 5.02
CA ARG A 33 -21.08 -3.70 5.77
C ARG A 33 -20.55 -4.92 6.50
N LEU A 34 -19.54 -5.58 5.95
CA LEU A 34 -19.08 -6.87 6.47
C LEU A 34 -17.79 -6.77 7.28
N LEU A 35 -16.98 -5.74 7.07
CA LEU A 35 -15.71 -5.59 7.79
C LEU A 35 -15.89 -4.64 8.99
N GLU A 36 -15.37 -5.04 10.14
CA GLU A 36 -15.36 -4.19 11.33
C GLU A 36 -14.43 -2.99 11.13
N LEU A 37 -13.25 -3.21 10.53
CA LEU A 37 -12.38 -2.18 9.98
C LEU A 37 -12.49 -2.22 8.45
N PRO A 38 -13.32 -1.39 7.83
CA PRO A 38 -13.51 -1.41 6.39
C PRO A 38 -12.22 -1.10 5.64
N ALA A 39 -11.94 -1.91 4.62
CA ALA A 39 -10.82 -1.69 3.72
C ALA A 39 -11.28 -0.96 2.45
N ILE A 40 -10.60 0.12 2.08
CA ILE A 40 -10.82 0.77 0.78
C ILE A 40 -10.39 -0.21 -0.33
N PRO A 41 -11.29 -0.60 -1.25
CA PRO A 41 -10.97 -1.63 -2.22
C PRO A 41 -10.14 -1.13 -3.38
N SER A 42 -9.23 -1.98 -3.87
CA SER A 42 -8.70 -1.95 -5.23
C SER A 42 -9.30 -3.11 -6.03
N LEU A 43 -9.58 -2.89 -7.32
CA LEU A 43 -10.40 -3.79 -8.13
C LEU A 43 -9.69 -4.20 -9.43
N PRO A 44 -8.61 -4.98 -9.37
CA PRO A 44 -7.82 -5.36 -10.55
C PRO A 44 -8.60 -6.19 -11.57
N ARG A 45 -9.71 -6.84 -11.16
CA ARG A 45 -10.63 -7.52 -12.09
C ARG A 45 -11.65 -6.60 -12.76
N ARG A 46 -11.88 -5.41 -12.21
CA ARG A 46 -12.64 -4.35 -12.89
C ARG A 46 -11.78 -3.67 -13.94
N SER A 47 -10.60 -3.22 -13.52
CA SER A 47 -9.59 -2.61 -14.39
C SER A 47 -8.20 -3.01 -13.91
N PRO A 48 -7.34 -3.55 -14.79
CA PRO A 48 -5.94 -3.83 -14.44
C PRO A 48 -5.16 -2.59 -13.98
N ALA A 49 -5.62 -1.38 -14.33
CA ALA A 49 -5.03 -0.13 -13.82
C ALA A 49 -5.18 0.02 -12.29
N GLU A 50 -6.12 -0.67 -11.65
CA GLU A 50 -6.24 -0.74 -10.18
C GLU A 50 -5.30 -1.80 -9.55
N GLY A 51 -4.48 -2.49 -10.34
CA GLY A 51 -3.39 -3.31 -9.81
C GLY A 51 -2.32 -2.44 -9.14
N ALA A 52 -1.73 -2.90 -8.05
CA ALA A 52 -0.85 -2.09 -7.20
C ALA A 52 0.28 -1.39 -7.96
N VAL A 53 0.99 -2.11 -8.84
CA VAL A 53 2.07 -1.54 -9.68
C VAL A 53 1.52 -0.51 -10.67
N ALA A 54 0.44 -0.85 -11.39
CA ALA A 54 -0.15 0.05 -12.38
C ALA A 54 -0.69 1.33 -11.73
N GLN A 55 -1.34 1.20 -10.58
CA GLN A 55 -1.85 2.33 -9.79
C GLN A 55 -0.72 3.28 -9.35
N ALA A 56 0.44 2.75 -8.98
CA ALA A 56 1.60 3.56 -8.64
C ALA A 56 2.20 4.27 -9.86
N MET A 57 2.18 3.65 -11.03
CA MET A 57 2.79 4.18 -12.25
C MET A 57 1.96 5.31 -12.92
N VAL A 58 0.67 5.41 -12.64
CA VAL A 58 -0.18 6.47 -13.23
C VAL A 58 0.36 7.86 -12.92
N GLY A 59 0.53 8.69 -13.94
CA GLY A 59 0.97 10.08 -13.78
C GLY A 59 2.46 10.26 -13.45
N MET A 60 3.27 9.22 -13.62
CA MET A 60 4.73 9.34 -13.63
C MET A 60 5.23 9.72 -15.02
N GLN A 61 6.25 10.57 -15.08
CA GLN A 61 6.90 10.93 -16.32
C GLN A 61 7.59 9.70 -16.94
N GLY A 62 7.53 9.56 -18.26
CA GLY A 62 8.08 8.42 -18.99
C GLY A 62 7.26 7.13 -18.88
N ILE A 63 6.12 7.15 -18.18
CA ILE A 63 5.27 5.98 -18.01
C ILE A 63 3.84 6.26 -18.49
N THR A 64 3.31 5.34 -19.28
CA THR A 64 1.91 5.37 -19.75
C THR A 64 1.19 4.12 -19.26
N VAL A 65 0.10 4.31 -18.53
CA VAL A 65 -0.82 3.24 -18.14
C VAL A 65 -2.06 3.32 -19.04
N GLY A 66 -2.18 2.37 -19.95
CA GLY A 66 -3.26 2.29 -20.91
C GLY A 66 -4.59 1.84 -20.30
N GLN A 67 -5.66 1.98 -21.09
CA GLN A 67 -7.05 1.74 -20.69
C GLN A 67 -7.31 0.32 -20.16
N TYR A 68 -6.51 -0.67 -20.57
CA TYR A 68 -6.63 -2.05 -20.09
C TYR A 68 -5.51 -2.42 -19.10
N GLY A 69 -4.86 -1.43 -18.48
CA GLY A 69 -3.75 -1.64 -17.56
C GLY A 69 -2.46 -2.05 -18.25
N SER A 70 -2.37 -1.92 -19.56
CA SER A 70 -1.10 -2.06 -20.28
C SER A 70 -0.14 -0.97 -19.81
N ILE A 71 1.07 -1.36 -19.44
CA ILE A 71 2.10 -0.44 -18.98
C ILE A 71 3.14 -0.34 -20.09
N SER A 72 3.42 0.89 -20.52
CA SER A 72 4.54 1.22 -21.39
C SER A 72 5.48 2.15 -20.62
N VAL A 73 6.72 1.76 -20.51
CA VAL A 73 7.79 2.55 -19.87
C VAL A 73 8.78 2.95 -20.95
N ASP A 74 9.09 4.24 -21.01
CA ASP A 74 10.23 4.78 -21.74
C ASP A 74 11.33 5.09 -20.73
N PRO A 75 12.29 4.17 -20.53
CA PRO A 75 13.29 4.29 -19.47
C PRO A 75 14.14 5.55 -19.59
N ALA A 76 14.37 6.06 -20.81
CA ALA A 76 15.16 7.26 -21.04
C ALA A 76 14.46 8.56 -20.61
N ASN A 77 13.14 8.50 -20.41
CA ASN A 77 12.32 9.64 -19.99
C ASN A 77 11.77 9.49 -18.56
N VAL A 78 12.13 8.45 -17.83
CA VAL A 78 11.84 8.35 -16.39
C VAL A 78 12.79 9.27 -15.65
N ASP A 79 12.24 10.28 -14.99
CA ASP A 79 13.02 11.24 -14.20
C ASP A 79 12.65 11.08 -12.71
N PRO A 80 13.60 10.65 -11.84
CA PRO A 80 13.37 10.52 -10.40
C PRO A 80 12.96 11.84 -9.72
N LEU A 81 13.28 12.98 -10.32
CA LEU A 81 12.97 14.30 -9.76
C LEU A 81 11.68 14.90 -10.31
N ALA A 82 11.10 14.30 -11.33
CA ALA A 82 9.85 14.79 -11.92
C ALA A 82 8.70 14.78 -10.92
N PRO A 83 7.79 15.76 -10.98
CA PRO A 83 6.58 15.77 -10.16
C PRO A 83 5.72 14.52 -10.41
N VAL A 84 5.24 13.90 -9.35
CA VAL A 84 4.26 12.79 -9.42
C VAL A 84 2.85 13.38 -9.39
N VAL A 85 2.12 13.22 -10.47
CA VAL A 85 0.73 13.69 -10.56
C VAL A 85 -0.22 12.62 -10.04
N THR A 86 -0.97 12.92 -8.98
CA THR A 86 -2.03 12.04 -8.45
C THR A 86 -3.39 12.52 -8.92
N ASP A 87 -3.85 11.95 -10.04
CA ASP A 87 -5.20 12.21 -10.55
C ASP A 87 -6.16 11.12 -10.05
N LEU A 88 -6.92 11.43 -9.01
CA LEU A 88 -7.94 10.50 -8.47
C LEU A 88 -9.11 10.28 -9.41
N SER A 89 -9.28 11.08 -10.48
CA SER A 89 -10.29 10.84 -11.51
C SER A 89 -9.91 9.69 -12.44
N HIS A 90 -8.63 9.33 -12.49
CA HIS A 90 -8.12 8.24 -13.32
C HIS A 90 -8.78 6.90 -12.97
N ASP A 91 -8.86 5.99 -13.94
CA ASP A 91 -9.47 4.66 -13.81
C ASP A 91 -8.79 3.78 -12.73
N ALA A 92 -7.52 4.04 -12.42
CA ALA A 92 -6.76 3.38 -11.36
C ALA A 92 -7.31 3.61 -9.94
N PHE A 93 -8.14 4.63 -9.73
CA PHE A 93 -8.64 5.01 -8.40
C PHE A 93 -10.17 4.90 -8.26
N VAL A 94 -10.85 4.16 -9.14
CA VAL A 94 -12.31 4.05 -9.10
C VAL A 94 -12.79 3.40 -7.80
N GLY A 95 -12.17 2.32 -7.36
CA GLY A 95 -12.49 1.68 -6.07
C GLY A 95 -12.32 2.65 -4.91
N PHE A 96 -11.17 3.34 -4.88
CA PHE A 96 -10.82 4.31 -3.85
C PHE A 96 -11.84 5.45 -3.76
N ARG A 97 -12.07 6.19 -4.84
CA ARG A 97 -13.01 7.32 -4.82
C ARG A 97 -14.47 6.90 -4.63
N THR A 98 -14.88 5.71 -5.11
CA THR A 98 -16.22 5.18 -4.84
C THR A 98 -16.42 4.92 -3.36
N PHE A 99 -15.40 4.42 -2.67
CA PHE A 99 -15.45 4.25 -1.21
C PHE A 99 -15.63 5.59 -0.50
N LEU A 100 -14.80 6.59 -0.83
CA LEU A 100 -14.88 7.92 -0.21
C LEU A 100 -16.26 8.57 -0.41
N SER A 101 -16.83 8.41 -1.61
CA SER A 101 -18.17 8.94 -1.93
C SER A 101 -19.30 8.22 -1.17
N MET A 102 -19.21 6.90 -0.97
CA MET A 102 -20.29 6.10 -0.41
C MET A 102 -20.22 5.95 1.11
N ALA A 103 -19.04 6.05 1.71
CA ALA A 103 -18.86 5.78 3.13
C ALA A 103 -19.72 6.65 4.05
N PRO A 104 -19.87 7.97 3.83
CA PRO A 104 -20.71 8.82 4.69
C PRO A 104 -22.19 8.41 4.72
N GLU A 105 -22.71 7.87 3.60
CA GLU A 105 -24.10 7.44 3.51
C GLU A 105 -24.32 6.01 4.03
N VAL A 106 -23.39 5.10 3.72
CA VAL A 106 -23.55 3.66 4.03
C VAL A 106 -23.15 3.34 5.46
N ARG A 107 -22.19 4.07 6.01
CA ARG A 107 -21.70 3.89 7.38
C ARG A 107 -21.34 5.24 8.02
N PRO A 108 -22.36 6.03 8.40
CA PRO A 108 -22.16 7.39 8.95
C PRO A 108 -21.43 7.42 10.30
N ASP A 109 -21.38 6.29 10.99
CA ASP A 109 -20.67 6.09 12.27
C ASP A 109 -19.25 5.55 12.10
N LEU A 110 -18.69 5.57 10.88
CA LEU A 110 -17.35 5.09 10.59
C LEU A 110 -16.31 5.80 11.45
N ARG A 111 -15.50 5.03 12.18
CA ARG A 111 -14.46 5.56 13.10
C ARG A 111 -13.05 5.39 12.56
N ALA A 112 -12.84 4.35 11.77
CA ALA A 112 -11.55 4.05 11.18
C ALA A 112 -11.71 3.39 9.82
N VAL A 113 -10.73 3.55 8.94
CA VAL A 113 -10.66 2.94 7.63
C VAL A 113 -9.25 2.41 7.38
N LYS A 114 -9.16 1.27 6.71
CA LYS A 114 -7.88 0.71 6.27
C LYS A 114 -7.74 0.90 4.75
N TRP A 115 -6.56 1.23 4.31
CA TRP A 115 -6.20 1.16 2.90
C TRP A 115 -4.74 0.76 2.73
N GLN A 116 -4.33 0.46 1.50
CA GLN A 116 -2.98 0.02 1.19
C GLN A 116 -2.47 0.69 -0.07
N PHE A 117 -1.15 0.74 -0.16
CA PHE A 117 -0.44 1.15 -1.34
C PHE A 117 0.83 0.33 -1.49
N ILE A 118 1.32 0.15 -2.72
CA ILE A 118 2.57 -0.56 -2.97
C ILE A 118 3.74 0.16 -2.30
N GLY A 119 4.64 -0.61 -1.70
CA GLY A 119 5.83 -0.04 -1.09
C GLY A 119 7.00 0.16 -2.08
N PRO A 120 8.02 0.92 -1.66
CA PRO A 120 9.09 1.37 -2.55
C PRO A 120 9.98 0.25 -3.08
N VAL A 121 10.17 -0.83 -2.33
CA VAL A 121 11.03 -1.95 -2.76
C VAL A 121 10.39 -2.72 -3.89
N THR A 122 9.16 -3.14 -3.72
CA THR A 122 8.39 -3.86 -4.75
C THR A 122 8.18 -2.99 -5.99
N PHE A 123 7.90 -1.71 -5.79
CA PHE A 123 7.69 -0.80 -6.90
C PHE A 123 8.98 -0.51 -7.66
N GLY A 124 10.10 -0.28 -6.96
CA GLY A 124 11.42 -0.11 -7.58
C GLY A 124 11.84 -1.32 -8.41
N GLN A 125 11.63 -2.54 -7.89
CA GLN A 125 11.87 -3.76 -8.66
C GLN A 125 10.99 -3.84 -9.93
N ALA A 126 9.74 -3.41 -9.86
CA ALA A 126 8.87 -3.38 -11.03
C ALA A 126 9.39 -2.41 -12.11
N LEU A 127 9.91 -1.26 -11.71
CA LEU A 127 10.56 -0.29 -12.61
C LEU A 127 11.83 -0.85 -13.24
N VAL A 128 12.68 -1.53 -12.44
CA VAL A 128 13.89 -2.21 -12.98
C VAL A 128 13.51 -3.27 -14.00
N ARG A 129 12.51 -4.09 -13.72
CA ARG A 129 12.01 -5.09 -14.69
C ARG A 129 11.45 -4.46 -15.96
N ALA A 130 10.99 -3.23 -15.89
CA ALA A 130 10.53 -2.43 -17.04
C ALA A 130 11.68 -1.72 -17.79
N GLY A 131 12.93 -1.90 -17.36
CA GLY A 131 14.12 -1.39 -18.02
C GLY A 131 14.69 -0.08 -17.46
N VAL A 132 14.16 0.44 -16.37
CA VAL A 132 14.71 1.64 -15.70
C VAL A 132 15.99 1.24 -14.94
N PRO A 133 17.09 2.02 -15.04
CA PRO A 133 18.29 1.76 -14.26
C PRO A 133 17.99 1.68 -12.75
N ALA A 134 18.63 0.75 -12.03
CA ALA A 134 18.27 0.46 -10.64
C ALA A 134 18.33 1.69 -9.72
N SER A 135 19.35 2.55 -9.85
CA SER A 135 19.46 3.79 -9.06
C SER A 135 18.26 4.69 -9.24
N GLU A 136 17.86 4.95 -10.49
CA GLU A 136 16.75 5.81 -10.84
C GLU A 136 15.39 5.16 -10.48
N ALA A 137 15.29 3.84 -10.62
CA ALA A 137 14.08 3.08 -10.32
C ALA A 137 13.70 3.16 -8.84
N PHE A 138 14.65 2.92 -7.93
CA PHE A 138 14.38 2.98 -6.50
C PHE A 138 14.19 4.40 -5.99
N GLU A 139 14.93 5.38 -6.52
CA GLU A 139 14.72 6.81 -6.20
C GLU A 139 13.33 7.28 -6.64
N SER A 140 12.93 6.95 -7.88
CA SER A 140 11.58 7.23 -8.41
C SER A 140 10.50 6.55 -7.58
N ALA A 141 10.71 5.29 -7.18
CA ALA A 141 9.77 4.54 -6.38
C ALA A 141 9.55 5.17 -4.99
N VAL A 142 10.61 5.51 -4.27
CA VAL A 142 10.54 6.16 -2.96
C VAL A 142 9.75 7.47 -3.06
N ARG A 143 10.11 8.32 -4.01
CA ARG A 143 9.46 9.61 -4.21
C ARG A 143 7.99 9.45 -4.59
N CYS A 144 7.69 8.56 -5.53
CA CYS A 144 6.32 8.29 -5.96
C CYS A 144 5.45 7.80 -4.80
N VAL A 145 5.91 6.78 -4.07
CA VAL A 145 5.18 6.21 -2.94
C VAL A 145 4.87 7.28 -1.90
N ARG A 146 5.87 8.06 -1.47
CA ARG A 146 5.69 9.11 -0.48
C ARG A 146 4.68 10.16 -0.93
N THR A 147 4.88 10.74 -2.12
CA THR A 147 4.00 11.78 -2.66
C THR A 147 2.57 11.26 -2.83
N ARG A 148 2.42 10.03 -3.31
CA ARG A 148 1.11 9.44 -3.55
C ARG A 148 0.38 9.14 -2.25
N MET A 149 1.08 8.61 -1.26
CA MET A 149 0.49 8.38 0.06
C MET A 149 0.01 9.68 0.70
N ASP A 150 0.78 10.77 0.63
CA ASP A 150 0.34 12.07 1.13
C ASP A 150 -0.96 12.53 0.47
N HIS A 151 -1.05 12.46 -0.85
CA HIS A 151 -2.26 12.84 -1.59
C HIS A 151 -3.46 11.95 -1.27
N LEU A 152 -3.25 10.65 -1.05
CA LEU A 152 -4.33 9.72 -0.67
C LEU A 152 -4.79 9.96 0.76
N LEU A 153 -3.85 10.23 1.69
CA LEU A 153 -4.17 10.65 3.06
C LEU A 153 -5.04 11.92 3.07
N ASP A 154 -4.65 12.94 2.29
CA ASP A 154 -5.41 14.19 2.14
C ASP A 154 -6.82 13.94 1.60
N ALA A 155 -6.94 13.07 0.60
CA ALA A 155 -8.24 12.74 0.02
C ALA A 155 -9.17 12.04 1.01
N VAL A 156 -8.63 11.15 1.85
CA VAL A 156 -9.40 10.49 2.92
C VAL A 156 -9.80 11.49 3.99
N ASP A 157 -8.87 12.33 4.47
CA ASP A 157 -9.15 13.35 5.50
C ASP A 157 -10.21 14.35 5.04
N ALA A 158 -10.16 14.75 3.76
CA ALA A 158 -11.13 15.66 3.17
C ALA A 158 -12.54 15.03 3.03
N ALA A 159 -12.62 13.78 2.62
CA ALA A 159 -13.89 13.08 2.38
C ALA A 159 -14.51 12.48 3.65
N LEU A 160 -13.69 12.12 4.63
CA LEU A 160 -14.06 11.41 5.85
C LEU A 160 -13.45 12.11 7.08
N PRO A 161 -13.83 13.36 7.39
CA PRO A 161 -13.22 14.12 8.46
C PRO A 161 -13.39 13.44 9.82
N GLY A 162 -12.30 13.30 10.57
CA GLY A 162 -12.25 12.64 11.87
C GLY A 162 -12.23 11.11 11.85
N VAL A 163 -12.28 10.49 10.68
CA VAL A 163 -12.08 9.04 10.54
C VAL A 163 -10.60 8.71 10.59
N ARG A 164 -10.20 7.80 11.48
CA ARG A 164 -8.79 7.39 11.61
C ARG A 164 -8.37 6.50 10.45
N GLN A 165 -7.12 6.64 10.03
CA GLN A 165 -6.57 5.88 8.91
C GLN A 165 -5.58 4.82 9.39
N VAL A 166 -5.67 3.63 8.82
CA VAL A 166 -4.70 2.54 8.96
C VAL A 166 -4.16 2.26 7.55
N VAL A 167 -2.89 2.53 7.32
CA VAL A 167 -2.27 2.47 5.99
C VAL A 167 -1.26 1.34 5.95
N PHE A 168 -1.42 0.43 5.00
CA PHE A 168 -0.45 -0.64 4.79
C PHE A 168 0.40 -0.37 3.55
N LEU A 169 1.72 -0.50 3.72
CA LEU A 169 2.62 -0.71 2.58
C LEU A 169 2.56 -2.18 2.17
N GLU A 170 2.28 -2.44 0.90
CA GLU A 170 2.33 -3.78 0.32
C GLU A 170 3.72 -4.01 -0.28
N GLU A 171 4.48 -4.93 0.31
CA GLU A 171 5.85 -5.26 -0.07
C GLU A 171 6.05 -6.76 -0.34
N PRO A 172 5.34 -7.33 -1.33
CA PRO A 172 5.53 -8.75 -1.68
C PRO A 172 6.98 -9.11 -2.04
N ALA A 173 7.77 -8.18 -2.57
CA ALA A 173 9.17 -8.42 -2.91
C ALA A 173 10.04 -8.76 -1.68
N LEU A 174 9.68 -8.33 -0.49
CA LEU A 174 10.43 -8.68 0.73
C LEU A 174 10.39 -10.18 1.07
N ALA A 175 9.46 -10.93 0.50
CA ALA A 175 9.47 -12.40 0.64
C ALA A 175 10.72 -13.05 0.05
N GLU A 176 11.32 -12.41 -0.94
CA GLU A 176 12.52 -12.86 -1.66
C GLU A 176 13.79 -12.11 -1.21
N MET A 177 13.72 -11.29 -0.17
CA MET A 177 14.79 -10.36 0.22
C MET A 177 16.10 -11.06 0.57
N MET A 178 16.02 -12.29 1.09
CA MET A 178 17.20 -13.08 1.46
C MET A 178 17.72 -13.95 0.32
N ASP A 179 17.11 -13.91 -0.87
CA ASP A 179 17.52 -14.72 -2.01
C ASP A 179 18.76 -14.13 -2.71
N PRO A 180 19.68 -14.98 -3.25
CA PRO A 180 20.92 -14.54 -3.92
C PRO A 180 20.66 -13.77 -5.18
N GLY A 181 19.68 -13.26 -5.57
CA GLY A 181 19.39 -12.47 -6.77
C GLY A 181 18.57 -11.22 -6.47
N PHE A 182 18.34 -10.95 -5.20
CA PHE A 182 17.60 -9.77 -4.79
C PHE A 182 18.38 -8.48 -5.15
N LEU A 183 17.69 -7.49 -5.70
CA LEU A 183 18.35 -6.32 -6.30
C LEU A 183 18.96 -5.35 -5.30
N LEU A 184 18.60 -5.44 -4.04
CA LEU A 184 19.08 -4.56 -2.96
C LEU A 184 19.71 -5.37 -1.83
N PRO A 185 20.74 -4.84 -1.15
CA PRO A 185 21.12 -5.36 0.15
C PRO A 185 19.93 -5.31 1.12
N PRO A 186 19.76 -6.31 2.01
CA PRO A 186 18.62 -6.36 2.93
C PRO A 186 18.45 -5.13 3.82
N ASP A 187 19.56 -4.57 4.32
CA ASP A 187 19.57 -3.33 5.10
C ASP A 187 19.02 -2.14 4.32
N ILE A 188 19.42 -1.98 3.07
CA ILE A 188 18.90 -0.92 2.20
C ILE A 188 17.40 -1.11 1.93
N ALA A 189 16.96 -2.35 1.69
CA ALA A 189 15.52 -2.62 1.49
C ALA A 189 14.71 -2.26 2.73
N ILE A 190 15.19 -2.61 3.92
CA ILE A 190 14.56 -2.26 5.19
C ILE A 190 14.52 -0.75 5.39
N ASP A 191 15.60 -0.04 5.11
CA ASP A 191 15.68 1.43 5.23
C ASP A 191 14.69 2.14 4.30
N LEU A 192 14.51 1.67 3.07
CA LEU A 192 13.52 2.22 2.14
C LEU A 192 12.09 2.06 2.67
N VAL A 193 11.76 0.89 3.21
CA VAL A 193 10.44 0.63 3.79
C VAL A 193 10.23 1.46 5.05
N SER A 194 11.22 1.50 5.95
CA SER A 194 11.18 2.31 7.16
C SER A 194 10.95 3.80 6.85
N GLY A 195 11.67 4.34 5.87
CA GLY A 195 11.48 5.72 5.43
C GLY A 195 10.10 6.01 4.83
N ALA A 196 9.47 5.02 4.20
CA ALA A 196 8.11 5.16 3.68
C ALA A 196 7.05 5.04 4.81
N LEU A 197 7.25 4.15 5.78
CA LEU A 197 6.40 4.05 6.97
C LEU A 197 6.44 5.34 7.80
N ALA A 198 7.65 5.86 8.04
CA ALA A 198 7.85 7.10 8.79
C ALA A 198 7.13 8.33 8.16
N ALA A 199 6.91 8.32 6.85
CA ALA A 199 6.13 9.38 6.19
C ALA A 199 4.61 9.29 6.51
N VAL A 200 4.12 8.12 6.85
CA VAL A 200 2.70 7.86 7.19
C VAL A 200 2.39 8.08 8.67
N GLU A 201 3.32 7.70 9.55
CA GLU A 201 3.13 7.68 11.01
C GLU A 201 2.57 8.97 11.64
N PRO A 202 2.92 10.18 11.20
CA PRO A 202 2.35 11.39 11.78
C PRO A 202 0.84 11.54 11.60
N ARG A 203 0.25 10.83 10.63
CA ARG A 203 -1.14 10.99 10.19
C ARG A 203 -1.98 9.73 10.33
N ALA A 204 -1.37 8.55 10.31
CA ALA A 204 -2.07 7.28 10.28
C ALA A 204 -1.29 6.18 11.02
N VAL A 205 -1.95 5.07 11.34
CA VAL A 205 -1.28 3.87 11.82
C VAL A 205 -0.61 3.20 10.63
N ALA A 206 0.72 3.12 10.64
CA ALA A 206 1.52 2.55 9.56
C ALA A 206 1.67 1.04 9.71
N GLY A 207 1.29 0.27 8.71
CA GLY A 207 1.41 -1.18 8.64
C GLY A 207 2.25 -1.65 7.47
N LEU A 208 2.80 -2.85 7.58
CA LEU A 208 3.52 -3.54 6.52
C LEU A 208 2.82 -4.86 6.19
N HIS A 209 2.55 -5.09 4.91
CA HIS A 209 1.98 -6.34 4.41
C HIS A 209 2.94 -7.04 3.46
N VAL A 210 3.25 -8.30 3.77
CA VAL A 210 4.05 -9.18 2.92
C VAL A 210 3.27 -10.47 2.64
N CYS A 211 2.97 -10.74 1.37
CA CYS A 211 2.12 -11.86 0.95
C CYS A 211 2.82 -13.23 1.00
N GLY A 212 4.13 -13.28 1.20
CA GLY A 212 4.93 -14.49 1.16
C GLY A 212 5.57 -14.82 2.51
N PHE A 213 6.40 -15.87 2.51
CA PHE A 213 7.29 -16.15 3.63
C PHE A 213 8.41 -15.11 3.63
N ALA A 214 8.31 -14.15 4.52
CA ALA A 214 9.36 -13.17 4.70
C ALA A 214 9.95 -13.28 6.11
N ASP A 215 11.21 -12.90 6.23
CA ASP A 215 11.91 -12.87 7.50
C ASP A 215 11.22 -11.89 8.48
N VAL A 216 10.58 -12.44 9.52
CA VAL A 216 9.82 -11.64 10.49
C VAL A 216 10.69 -10.60 11.22
N PRO A 217 11.91 -10.94 11.68
CA PRO A 217 12.81 -9.94 12.26
C PRO A 217 13.05 -8.74 11.34
N SER A 218 13.28 -8.95 10.07
CA SER A 218 13.51 -7.88 9.09
C SER A 218 12.26 -7.02 8.89
N GLN A 219 11.07 -7.63 8.83
CA GLN A 219 9.82 -6.88 8.76
C GLN A 219 9.63 -5.96 9.98
N LEU A 220 9.93 -6.47 11.17
CA LEU A 220 9.85 -5.71 12.41
C LEU A 220 10.92 -4.62 12.51
N ALA A 221 12.11 -4.86 11.95
CA ALA A 221 13.19 -3.88 11.89
C ALA A 221 12.84 -2.63 11.07
N ALA A 222 11.95 -2.76 10.06
CA ALA A 222 11.43 -1.61 9.33
C ALA A 222 10.54 -0.68 10.17
N GLY A 223 10.10 -1.10 11.36
CA GLY A 223 9.38 -0.26 12.33
C GLY A 223 7.87 -0.15 12.14
N PRO A 224 7.15 -1.05 11.46
CA PRO A 224 5.71 -0.91 11.32
C PRO A 224 4.98 -1.05 12.66
N ALA A 225 3.91 -0.30 12.87
CA ALA A 225 3.01 -0.48 14.00
C ALA A 225 2.18 -1.78 13.90
N ILE A 226 1.95 -2.27 12.68
CA ILE A 226 1.20 -3.50 12.41
C ILE A 226 1.92 -4.29 11.32
N VAL A 227 2.11 -5.59 11.53
CA VAL A 227 2.58 -6.52 10.49
C VAL A 227 1.41 -7.40 10.05
N SER A 228 1.24 -7.51 8.73
CA SER A 228 0.26 -8.39 8.08
C SER A 228 1.00 -9.42 7.22
N MET A 229 0.79 -10.68 7.53
CA MET A 229 1.47 -11.80 6.85
C MET A 229 0.53 -13.01 6.74
N PRO A 230 0.80 -13.96 5.84
CA PRO A 230 0.09 -15.24 5.80
C PRO A 230 0.30 -16.00 7.12
N VAL A 231 -0.79 -16.59 7.65
CA VAL A 231 -0.71 -17.42 8.85
C VAL A 231 -0.22 -18.82 8.44
N HIS A 232 1.03 -19.10 8.69
CA HIS A 232 1.63 -20.43 8.57
C HIS A 232 2.20 -20.85 9.92
N ALA A 233 2.12 -22.15 10.25
CA ALA A 233 2.60 -22.67 11.51
C ALA A 233 4.07 -22.32 11.78
N ASP A 234 4.89 -22.31 10.73
CA ASP A 234 6.32 -22.02 10.81
C ASP A 234 6.61 -20.57 11.20
N VAL A 235 5.77 -19.62 10.81
CA VAL A 235 5.89 -18.21 11.19
C VAL A 235 5.76 -18.04 12.71
N LEU A 236 4.79 -18.75 13.31
CA LEU A 236 4.53 -18.70 14.75
C LEU A 236 5.68 -19.33 15.56
N GLN A 237 6.50 -20.17 14.93
CA GLN A 237 7.65 -20.81 15.55
C GLN A 237 8.97 -20.07 15.29
N SER A 238 8.97 -19.03 14.46
CA SER A 238 10.18 -18.26 14.18
C SER A 238 10.69 -17.58 15.45
N ALA A 239 11.99 -17.58 15.65
CA ALA A 239 12.62 -16.97 16.82
C ALA A 239 12.26 -15.47 16.94
N GLY A 240 12.19 -14.76 15.82
CA GLY A 240 11.82 -13.35 15.79
C GLY A 240 10.38 -13.09 16.23
N TYR A 241 9.43 -13.96 15.86
CA TYR A 241 8.05 -13.89 16.33
C TYR A 241 7.98 -14.13 17.84
N LEU A 242 8.58 -15.21 18.33
CA LEU A 242 8.56 -15.55 19.76
C LEU A 242 9.16 -14.48 20.66
N ILE A 243 10.26 -13.84 20.25
CA ILE A 243 10.91 -12.79 21.04
C ILE A 243 10.07 -11.51 21.11
N ARG A 244 9.29 -11.20 20.09
CA ARG A 244 8.59 -9.92 19.97
C ARG A 244 7.15 -9.95 20.49
N PHE A 245 6.49 -11.10 20.45
CA PHE A 245 5.05 -11.25 20.74
C PHE A 245 4.76 -12.13 21.98
N MET A 246 5.77 -12.61 22.66
CA MET A 246 5.68 -13.23 24.00
C MET A 246 6.12 -12.27 25.09
#